data_6b761f4189a23dca7c76b088e8f7d642
#
_entry.id   6b761f4189a23dca7c76b088e8f7d642
#
_cell.length_a   1.000
_cell.length_b   1.000
_cell.length_c   1.000
_cell.angle_alpha   90.00
_cell.angle_beta   90.00
_cell.angle_gamma   90.00
#
_symmetry.space_group_name_H-M   'P 1'
#
loop_
_entity.id
_entity.type
_entity.pdbx_description
1 polymer ?
#
loop_
_entity_poly.entity_id
_entity_poly.type
_entity_poly.pdbx_seq_one_letter_code
_entity_poly.pdbx_strand_id
1 'polypeptide(L)'
;MAVVFRGLAAAVVALGAFAPALPLASGPAHQNYYQWGPGISAAPVTASWEQVDRLEEVLISHGVPVVYRDSCPEGLEGLYDPRQNEILMCRNTMPHRSENYWNTLAHESVHVMQVCRNASPLSVGLDEIQEAMLSDTPQREKLYILTAYPPEQRLYELEARWVANTFAPDAVTDLLADSCTASASRPATQALLPSLLESSGV
;
A
#
# COMPACT_ATOMS: atom_id res chain seq x y z
N MET A 1 -14.49 -14.23 -4.09
CA MET A 1 -13.50 -14.88 -4.99
C MET A 1 -12.19 -14.20 -4.71
N ALA A 2 -11.24 -14.89 -4.11
CA ALA A 2 -9.95 -14.31 -3.82
C ALA A 2 -9.21 -14.07 -5.13
N VAL A 3 -8.71 -12.89 -5.31
CA VAL A 3 -7.82 -12.53 -6.42
C VAL A 3 -6.55 -13.34 -6.24
N VAL A 4 -6.29 -14.23 -7.17
CA VAL A 4 -5.08 -15.03 -7.20
C VAL A 4 -4.07 -14.24 -8.02
N PHE A 5 -3.17 -13.55 -7.34
CA PHE A 5 -1.92 -13.17 -7.96
C PHE A 5 -1.15 -14.48 -8.27
N ARG A 6 -1.30 -14.99 -9.48
CA ARG A 6 -0.52 -16.13 -9.95
C ARG A 6 0.86 -15.62 -10.32
N GLY A 7 1.75 -15.95 -9.42
CA GLY A 7 3.19 -15.93 -9.57
C GLY A 7 3.77 -15.28 -10.80
N LEU A 8 4.21 -14.05 -10.65
CA LEU A 8 5.33 -13.53 -11.41
C LEU A 8 6.23 -12.70 -10.50
N ALA A 9 7.48 -12.88 -10.76
CA ALA A 9 8.63 -12.37 -10.08
C ALA A 9 8.35 -11.03 -9.39
N ALA A 10 8.52 -11.09 -8.07
CA ALA A 10 8.84 -9.98 -7.23
C ALA A 10 9.11 -8.68 -8.00
N ALA A 11 8.17 -7.75 -7.95
CA ALA A 11 8.57 -6.36 -8.01
C ALA A 11 9.55 -6.20 -6.84
N VAL A 12 10.82 -6.33 -7.11
CA VAL A 12 11.88 -6.05 -6.15
C VAL A 12 11.80 -4.56 -5.90
N VAL A 13 11.00 -4.16 -4.92
CA VAL A 13 11.20 -2.90 -4.25
C VAL A 13 12.57 -3.04 -3.59
N ALA A 14 13.62 -2.61 -4.29
CA ALA A 14 14.94 -2.47 -3.71
C ALA A 14 14.84 -1.29 -2.71
N LEU A 15 14.27 -1.58 -1.54
CA LEU A 15 14.34 -0.68 -0.40
C LEU A 15 15.81 -0.66 0.02
N GLY A 16 16.46 0.45 -0.27
CA GLY A 16 17.82 0.74 0.18
C GLY A 16 17.92 0.55 1.69
N ALA A 17 19.10 0.17 2.14
CA ALA A 17 19.49 -0.16 3.50
C ALA A 17 18.74 0.69 4.54
N PHE A 18 17.97 0.01 5.41
CA PHE A 18 17.29 0.63 6.54
C PHE A 18 18.31 1.16 7.54
N ALA A 19 18.28 2.45 7.78
CA ALA A 19 18.85 3.02 8.99
C ALA A 19 17.99 2.59 10.20
N PRO A 20 18.59 2.38 11.39
CA PRO A 20 17.83 2.00 12.57
C PRO A 20 16.74 3.04 12.87
N ALA A 21 15.53 2.57 13.07
CA ALA A 21 14.38 3.41 13.37
C ALA A 21 14.61 4.17 14.67
N LEU A 22 14.60 5.49 14.60
CA LEU A 22 14.45 6.35 15.77
C LEU A 22 13.02 6.18 16.30
N PRO A 23 12.79 6.27 17.62
CA PRO A 23 11.46 6.14 18.18
C PRO A 23 10.56 7.21 17.58
N LEU A 24 9.52 6.77 16.90
CA LEU A 24 8.50 7.65 16.31
C LEU A 24 7.76 8.34 17.46
N ALA A 25 7.85 9.66 17.49
CA ALA A 25 6.95 10.46 18.30
C ALA A 25 5.51 10.13 17.88
N SER A 26 4.68 9.72 18.84
CA SER A 26 3.25 9.48 18.67
C SER A 26 2.57 10.78 18.19
N GLY A 27 2.42 10.94 16.89
CA GLY A 27 1.70 12.04 16.26
C GLY A 27 0.20 11.73 16.16
N PRO A 28 -0.64 12.73 15.93
CA PRO A 28 -2.10 12.59 15.88
C PRO A 28 -2.63 11.59 14.83
N ALA A 29 -1.82 11.19 13.86
CA ALA A 29 -2.19 10.19 12.85
C ALA A 29 -2.42 8.79 13.42
N HIS A 30 -1.82 8.43 14.57
CA HIS A 30 -2.06 7.15 15.21
C HIS A 30 -3.47 7.04 15.84
N GLN A 31 -4.06 8.16 16.26
CA GLN A 31 -5.39 8.15 16.87
C GLN A 31 -6.50 7.89 15.84
N ASN A 32 -6.30 8.28 14.58
CA ASN A 32 -7.32 8.10 13.54
C ASN A 32 -7.46 6.64 13.09
N TYR A 33 -6.39 5.84 13.16
CA TYR A 33 -6.43 4.42 12.79
C TYR A 33 -7.39 3.62 13.70
N TYR A 34 -7.46 3.97 15.00
CA TYR A 34 -8.38 3.35 15.95
C TYR A 34 -9.82 3.87 15.86
N GLN A 35 -10.05 5.05 15.29
CA GLN A 35 -11.40 5.59 15.10
C GLN A 35 -12.16 4.88 13.96
N TRP A 36 -11.46 4.13 13.12
CA TRP A 36 -12.05 3.40 12.02
C TRP A 36 -12.33 1.91 12.31
N GLY A 37 -11.98 1.44 13.51
CA GLY A 37 -12.52 0.17 14.01
C GLY A 37 -13.99 0.37 14.27
N PRO A 38 -14.87 -0.42 14.30
CA PRO A 38 -15.51 -1.66 14.01
C PRO A 38 -16.34 -1.67 12.71
N GLY A 39 -15.90 -0.97 11.68
CA GLY A 39 -16.49 -1.06 10.34
C GLY A 39 -15.89 -2.16 9.48
N ILE A 40 -15.13 -3.09 10.08
CA ILE A 40 -14.58 -4.25 9.39
C ILE A 40 -15.74 -5.14 8.98
N SER A 41 -16.06 -5.12 7.69
CA SER A 41 -17.12 -5.96 7.14
C SER A 41 -16.60 -7.39 7.01
N ALA A 42 -17.32 -8.35 7.59
CA ALA A 42 -17.11 -9.77 7.30
C ALA A 42 -17.55 -10.15 5.87
N ALA A 43 -18.13 -9.22 5.12
CA ALA A 43 -18.51 -9.39 3.73
C ALA A 43 -17.40 -8.86 2.80
N PRO A 44 -17.24 -9.43 1.58
CA PRO A 44 -16.33 -8.88 0.60
C PRO A 44 -16.59 -7.40 0.36
N VAL A 45 -15.53 -6.60 0.31
CA VAL A 45 -15.66 -5.17 -0.02
C VAL A 45 -16.17 -5.04 -1.44
N THR A 46 -17.26 -4.30 -1.60
CA THR A 46 -17.80 -3.94 -2.90
C THR A 46 -17.57 -2.46 -3.12
N ALA A 47 -17.11 -2.10 -4.30
CA ALA A 47 -16.90 -0.71 -4.69
C ALA A 47 -17.60 -0.41 -6.01
N SER A 48 -18.16 0.79 -6.12
CA SER A 48 -18.66 1.33 -7.37
C SER A 48 -17.51 1.95 -8.19
N TRP A 49 -17.74 2.21 -9.48
CA TRP A 49 -16.80 2.96 -10.31
C TRP A 49 -16.56 4.37 -9.76
N GLU A 50 -17.59 5.02 -9.22
CA GLU A 50 -17.45 6.34 -8.58
C GLU A 50 -16.45 6.33 -7.42
N GLN A 51 -16.41 5.25 -6.64
CA GLN A 51 -15.44 5.09 -5.55
C GLN A 51 -14.03 4.80 -6.07
N VAL A 52 -13.89 4.05 -7.17
CA VAL A 52 -12.61 3.87 -7.86
C VAL A 52 -12.09 5.22 -8.35
N ASP A 53 -12.93 5.98 -9.07
CA ASP A 53 -12.58 7.29 -9.60
C ASP A 53 -12.17 8.27 -8.49
N ARG A 54 -12.91 8.27 -7.38
CA ARG A 54 -12.58 9.11 -6.21
C ARG A 54 -11.22 8.79 -5.60
N LEU A 55 -10.88 7.50 -5.48
CA LEU A 55 -9.55 7.09 -4.99
C LEU A 55 -8.45 7.53 -5.94
N GLU A 56 -8.68 7.42 -7.26
CA GLU A 56 -7.75 7.94 -8.27
C GLU A 56 -7.56 9.46 -8.16
N GLU A 57 -8.64 10.21 -8.00
CA GLU A 57 -8.57 11.66 -7.83
C GLU A 57 -7.72 12.06 -6.63
N VAL A 58 -7.88 11.35 -5.50
CA VAL A 58 -7.08 11.62 -4.30
C VAL A 58 -5.61 11.25 -4.54
N LEU A 59 -5.30 10.12 -5.17
CA LEU A 59 -3.93 9.75 -5.56
C LEU A 59 -3.28 10.84 -6.43
N ILE A 60 -3.99 11.29 -7.47
CA ILE A 60 -3.51 12.33 -8.39
C ILE A 60 -3.28 13.64 -7.62
N SER A 61 -4.15 14.00 -6.69
CA SER A 61 -4.01 15.22 -5.87
C SER A 61 -2.76 15.20 -4.99
N HIS A 62 -2.27 14.01 -4.64
CA HIS A 62 -1.01 13.79 -3.92
C HIS A 62 0.19 13.54 -4.85
N GLY A 63 0.02 13.75 -6.16
CA GLY A 63 1.10 13.61 -7.14
C GLY A 63 1.43 12.16 -7.52
N VAL A 64 0.48 11.24 -7.34
CA VAL A 64 0.61 9.84 -7.72
C VAL A 64 -0.35 9.55 -8.88
N PRO A 65 0.08 9.65 -10.14
CA PRO A 65 -0.75 9.31 -11.29
C PRO A 65 -1.06 7.82 -11.33
N VAL A 66 -2.27 7.49 -11.82
CA VAL A 66 -2.67 6.11 -12.12
C VAL A 66 -2.59 5.90 -13.64
N VAL A 67 -1.77 4.96 -14.07
CA VAL A 67 -1.48 4.69 -15.48
C VAL A 67 -2.05 3.34 -15.87
N TYR A 68 -2.88 3.31 -16.90
CA TYR A 68 -3.49 2.08 -17.41
C TYR A 68 -2.73 1.51 -18.60
N ARG A 69 -2.48 0.20 -18.59
CA ARG A 69 -1.85 -0.53 -19.70
C ARG A 69 -2.67 -1.75 -20.12
N ASP A 70 -2.64 -2.03 -21.42
CA ASP A 70 -3.30 -3.19 -22.02
C ASP A 70 -2.32 -4.33 -22.38
N SER A 71 -1.05 -4.21 -21.94
CA SER A 71 0.02 -5.16 -22.24
C SER A 71 0.93 -5.36 -21.04
N CYS A 72 0.38 -5.90 -19.98
CA CYS A 72 1.15 -6.31 -18.80
C CYS A 72 1.49 -7.81 -18.88
N PRO A 73 2.53 -8.24 -18.13
CA PRO A 73 2.83 -9.66 -17.95
C PRO A 73 1.64 -10.40 -17.34
N GLU A 74 1.53 -11.71 -17.66
CA GLU A 74 0.49 -12.56 -17.09
C GLU A 74 0.57 -12.57 -15.56
N GLY A 75 -0.57 -12.36 -14.91
CA GLY A 75 -0.72 -12.36 -13.46
C GLY A 75 -0.38 -11.04 -12.76
N LEU A 76 0.12 -10.03 -13.48
CA LEU A 76 0.28 -8.69 -12.92
C LEU A 76 -1.03 -7.90 -13.12
N GLU A 77 -1.68 -7.52 -12.02
CA GLU A 77 -2.92 -6.73 -12.05
C GLU A 77 -2.65 -5.24 -11.79
N GLY A 78 -1.73 -4.92 -10.89
CA GLY A 78 -1.27 -3.58 -10.58
C GLY A 78 0.11 -3.56 -9.96
N LEU A 79 0.69 -2.37 -9.88
CA LEU A 79 2.00 -2.15 -9.28
C LEU A 79 2.15 -0.67 -8.92
N TYR A 80 2.50 -0.36 -7.67
CA TYR A 80 3.04 0.94 -7.33
C TYR A 80 4.55 0.97 -7.55
N ASP A 81 5.03 1.88 -8.38
CA ASP A 81 6.47 2.13 -8.56
C ASP A 81 6.89 3.38 -7.77
N PRO A 82 7.56 3.24 -6.62
CA PRO A 82 7.97 4.38 -5.81
C PRO A 82 9.06 5.24 -6.47
N ARG A 83 9.74 4.75 -7.51
CA ARG A 83 10.77 5.53 -8.23
C ARG A 83 10.14 6.51 -9.20
N GLN A 84 9.03 6.12 -9.82
CA GLN A 84 8.26 6.95 -10.72
C GLN A 84 7.12 7.68 -9.97
N ASN A 85 6.84 7.26 -8.74
CA ASN A 85 5.72 7.70 -7.93
C ASN A 85 4.39 7.55 -8.68
N GLU A 86 4.18 6.40 -9.32
CA GLU A 86 2.98 6.11 -10.12
C GLU A 86 2.40 4.74 -9.78
N ILE A 87 1.10 4.57 -9.96
CA ILE A 87 0.44 3.28 -9.92
C ILE A 87 0.16 2.83 -11.35
N LEU A 88 0.63 1.65 -11.70
CA LEU A 88 0.29 0.96 -12.93
C LEU A 88 -0.93 0.07 -12.69
N MET A 89 -1.95 0.15 -13.56
CA MET A 89 -3.13 -0.73 -13.58
C MET A 89 -3.17 -1.50 -14.91
N CYS A 90 -3.25 -2.83 -14.82
CA CYS A 90 -3.13 -3.74 -15.97
C CYS A 90 -4.50 -4.22 -16.45
N ARG A 91 -5.05 -3.59 -17.51
CA ARG A 91 -6.39 -3.91 -18.02
C ARG A 91 -6.51 -5.27 -18.71
N ASN A 92 -5.41 -5.79 -19.25
CA ASN A 92 -5.40 -7.07 -19.93
C ASN A 92 -5.44 -8.28 -18.98
N THR A 93 -5.11 -8.09 -17.71
CA THR A 93 -5.03 -9.17 -16.71
C THR A 93 -6.17 -9.12 -15.70
N MET A 94 -6.90 -8.01 -15.64
CA MET A 94 -8.05 -7.84 -14.75
C MET A 94 -9.38 -7.93 -15.49
N PRO A 95 -10.40 -8.62 -14.93
CA PRO A 95 -11.78 -8.48 -15.39
C PRO A 95 -12.26 -7.04 -15.25
N HIS A 96 -12.96 -6.50 -16.24
CA HIS A 96 -13.51 -5.14 -16.21
C HIS A 96 -14.72 -5.04 -15.30
N ARG A 97 -14.46 -5.02 -13.97
CA ARG A 97 -15.44 -4.88 -12.90
C ARG A 97 -14.89 -3.93 -11.85
N SER A 98 -15.74 -3.09 -11.29
CA SER A 98 -15.32 -2.11 -10.28
C SER A 98 -14.66 -2.76 -9.06
N GLU A 99 -15.13 -3.93 -8.62
CA GLU A 99 -14.56 -4.63 -7.47
C GLU A 99 -13.12 -5.11 -7.73
N ASN A 100 -12.80 -5.55 -8.97
CA ASN A 100 -11.45 -5.97 -9.31
C ASN A 100 -10.50 -4.76 -9.36
N TYR A 101 -10.95 -3.68 -10.01
CA TYR A 101 -10.20 -2.43 -10.07
C TYR A 101 -9.98 -1.84 -8.69
N TRP A 102 -11.04 -1.82 -7.87
CA TRP A 102 -10.96 -1.37 -6.49
C TRP A 102 -9.92 -2.16 -5.70
N ASN A 103 -10.01 -3.49 -5.73
CA ASN A 103 -9.12 -4.35 -4.94
C ASN A 103 -7.65 -4.10 -5.27
N THR A 104 -7.33 -3.99 -6.57
CA THR A 104 -5.97 -3.70 -7.02
C THR A 104 -5.57 -2.27 -6.67
N LEU A 105 -6.39 -1.28 -6.99
CA LEU A 105 -6.07 0.12 -6.74
C LEU A 105 -5.93 0.43 -5.24
N ALA A 106 -6.84 -0.09 -4.42
CA ALA A 106 -6.77 0.06 -2.96
C ALA A 106 -5.51 -0.58 -2.39
N HIS A 107 -5.12 -1.78 -2.86
CA HIS A 107 -3.88 -2.44 -2.46
C HIS A 107 -2.64 -1.56 -2.78
N GLU A 108 -2.54 -1.09 -4.02
CA GLU A 108 -1.41 -0.25 -4.44
C GLU A 108 -1.41 1.12 -3.72
N SER A 109 -2.60 1.65 -3.39
CA SER A 109 -2.73 2.88 -2.59
C SER A 109 -2.18 2.72 -1.18
N VAL A 110 -2.28 1.53 -0.57
CA VAL A 110 -1.64 1.30 0.74
C VAL A 110 -0.13 1.39 0.64
N HIS A 111 0.47 0.91 -0.44
CA HIS A 111 1.91 1.09 -0.65
C HIS A 111 2.30 2.58 -0.79
N VAL A 112 1.45 3.39 -1.43
CA VAL A 112 1.62 4.86 -1.42
C VAL A 112 1.58 5.42 0.00
N MET A 113 0.58 5.02 0.81
CA MET A 113 0.46 5.45 2.21
C MET A 113 1.71 5.07 3.02
N GLN A 114 2.22 3.86 2.84
CA GLN A 114 3.44 3.37 3.49
C GLN A 114 4.65 4.24 3.13
N VAL A 115 4.78 4.65 1.86
CA VAL A 115 5.84 5.58 1.42
C VAL A 115 5.63 6.96 2.02
N CYS A 116 4.41 7.50 2.03
CA CYS A 116 4.07 8.76 2.68
C CYS A 116 4.44 8.75 4.18
N ARG A 117 4.49 7.59 4.80
CA ARG A 117 4.89 7.39 6.21
C ARG A 117 6.36 6.96 6.36
N ASN A 118 7.24 7.45 5.51
CA ASN A 118 8.68 7.15 5.48
C ASN A 118 9.00 5.68 5.20
N ALA A 119 8.34 5.08 4.26
CA ALA A 119 8.47 3.67 3.92
C ALA A 119 8.33 2.76 5.17
N SER A 120 7.27 2.98 5.94
CA SER A 120 6.94 2.20 7.13
C SER A 120 5.51 1.69 7.03
N PRO A 121 5.22 0.45 7.45
CA PRO A 121 3.83 -0.01 7.57
C PRO A 121 3.02 0.91 8.48
N LEU A 122 1.74 1.07 8.16
CA LEU A 122 0.81 1.91 8.92
C LEU A 122 0.59 1.36 10.34
N SER A 123 0.66 0.03 10.48
CA SER A 123 0.43 -0.73 11.70
C SER A 123 1.65 -0.87 12.61
N VAL A 124 2.80 -0.25 12.28
CA VAL A 124 3.99 -0.31 13.13
C VAL A 124 3.70 0.24 14.53
N GLY A 125 3.96 -0.59 15.54
CA GLY A 125 3.68 -0.26 16.96
C GLY A 125 2.21 -0.42 17.36
N LEU A 126 1.38 -1.05 16.53
CA LEU A 126 -0.04 -1.32 16.75
C LEU A 126 -0.27 -2.84 16.77
N ASP A 127 0.15 -3.53 17.82
CA ASP A 127 0.13 -4.99 17.92
C ASP A 127 -1.28 -5.56 17.74
N GLU A 128 -2.32 -4.92 18.29
CA GLU A 128 -3.72 -5.32 18.13
C GLU A 128 -4.17 -5.29 16.66
N ILE A 129 -3.69 -4.31 15.88
CA ILE A 129 -3.98 -4.24 14.44
C ILE A 129 -3.26 -5.37 13.70
N GLN A 130 -2.00 -5.65 14.06
CA GLN A 130 -1.26 -6.74 13.43
C GLN A 130 -1.88 -8.10 13.74
N GLU A 131 -2.39 -8.31 14.96
CA GLU A 131 -3.15 -9.51 15.32
C GLU A 131 -4.44 -9.62 14.52
N ALA A 132 -5.18 -8.52 14.35
CA ALA A 132 -6.39 -8.50 13.52
C ALA A 132 -6.07 -8.83 12.05
N MET A 133 -5.05 -8.23 11.46
CA MET A 133 -4.59 -8.56 10.10
C MET A 133 -4.27 -10.04 9.96
N LEU A 134 -3.56 -10.62 10.92
CA LEU A 134 -3.23 -12.05 10.93
C LEU A 134 -4.46 -12.94 11.13
N SER A 135 -5.43 -12.50 11.93
CA SER A 135 -6.68 -13.23 12.15
C SER A 135 -7.56 -13.24 10.90
N ASP A 136 -7.77 -12.09 10.31
CA ASP A 136 -8.75 -11.87 9.25
C ASP A 136 -8.26 -12.33 7.87
N THR A 137 -6.94 -12.29 7.66
CA THR A 137 -6.37 -12.72 6.37
C THR A 137 -6.52 -14.25 6.18
N PRO A 138 -7.10 -14.71 5.07
CA PRO A 138 -7.25 -16.13 4.79
C PRO A 138 -5.91 -16.88 4.79
N GLN A 139 -5.91 -18.11 5.31
CA GLN A 139 -4.70 -18.93 5.43
C GLN A 139 -3.93 -19.09 4.10
N ARG A 140 -4.66 -19.20 2.99
CA ARG A 140 -4.06 -19.30 1.66
C ARG A 140 -3.27 -18.05 1.29
N GLU A 141 -3.80 -16.86 1.63
CA GLU A 141 -3.13 -15.59 1.34
C GLU A 141 -1.91 -15.40 2.24
N LYS A 142 -2.03 -15.75 3.52
CA LYS A 142 -0.87 -15.77 4.44
C LYS A 142 0.26 -16.67 3.90
N LEU A 143 -0.08 -17.87 3.44
CA LEU A 143 0.90 -18.78 2.86
C LEU A 143 1.53 -18.19 1.57
N TYR A 144 0.72 -17.54 0.73
CA TYR A 144 1.23 -16.86 -0.46
C TYR A 144 2.22 -15.76 -0.08
N ILE A 145 1.88 -14.89 0.87
CA ILE A 145 2.77 -13.81 1.34
C ILE A 145 4.09 -14.41 1.88
N LEU A 146 4.01 -15.49 2.66
CA LEU A 146 5.19 -16.14 3.22
C LEU A 146 6.13 -16.74 2.17
N THR A 147 5.58 -17.16 1.03
CA THR A 147 6.36 -17.84 -0.04
C THR A 147 6.78 -16.89 -1.16
N ALA A 148 6.00 -15.87 -1.45
CA ALA A 148 6.24 -14.95 -2.56
C ALA A 148 7.10 -13.73 -2.17
N TYR A 149 7.10 -13.35 -0.87
CA TYR A 149 7.76 -12.13 -0.43
C TYR A 149 8.87 -12.40 0.60
N PRO A 150 10.00 -11.67 0.53
CA PRO A 150 11.04 -11.74 1.53
C PRO A 150 10.52 -11.22 2.88
N PRO A 151 11.11 -11.66 4.03
CA PRO A 151 10.60 -11.37 5.37
C PRO A 151 10.30 -9.89 5.64
N GLU A 152 11.16 -9.00 5.15
CA GLU A 152 11.06 -7.55 5.34
C GLU A 152 9.89 -6.89 4.61
N GLN A 153 9.32 -7.55 3.60
CA GLN A 153 8.18 -7.04 2.83
C GLN A 153 6.84 -7.62 3.30
N ARG A 154 6.86 -8.71 4.07
CA ARG A 154 5.64 -9.46 4.41
C ARG A 154 4.60 -8.66 5.17
N LEU A 155 5.03 -7.78 6.10
CA LEU A 155 4.11 -6.95 6.85
C LEU A 155 3.46 -5.88 5.96
N TYR A 156 4.22 -5.31 5.01
CA TYR A 156 3.69 -4.35 4.03
C TYR A 156 2.61 -4.99 3.17
N GLU A 157 2.87 -6.18 2.66
CA GLU A 157 1.94 -6.92 1.82
C GLU A 157 0.70 -7.41 2.58
N LEU A 158 0.90 -7.88 3.81
CA LEU A 158 -0.21 -8.29 4.67
C LEU A 158 -1.16 -7.11 4.93
N GLU A 159 -0.59 -5.96 5.26
CA GLU A 159 -1.34 -4.74 5.51
C GLU A 159 -2.08 -4.25 4.27
N ALA A 160 -1.42 -4.21 3.11
CA ALA A 160 -2.04 -3.78 1.86
C ALA A 160 -3.24 -4.67 1.48
N ARG A 161 -3.08 -5.99 1.60
CA ARG A 161 -4.18 -6.95 1.36
C ARG A 161 -5.31 -6.81 2.36
N TRP A 162 -4.96 -6.68 3.64
CA TRP A 162 -5.97 -6.57 4.69
C TRP A 162 -6.81 -5.30 4.54
N VAL A 163 -6.17 -4.14 4.34
CA VAL A 163 -6.88 -2.87 4.13
C VAL A 163 -7.77 -2.93 2.89
N ALA A 164 -7.24 -3.38 1.75
CA ALA A 164 -8.01 -3.47 0.51
C ALA A 164 -9.24 -4.40 0.61
N ASN A 165 -9.17 -5.44 1.44
CA ASN A 165 -10.24 -6.45 1.56
C ASN A 165 -11.20 -6.19 2.72
N THR A 166 -10.86 -5.32 3.68
CA THR A 166 -11.66 -5.17 4.91
C THR A 166 -12.20 -3.77 5.13
N PHE A 167 -11.54 -2.74 4.59
CA PHE A 167 -11.99 -1.35 4.78
C PHE A 167 -13.03 -0.94 3.75
N ALA A 168 -14.02 -0.16 4.21
CA ALA A 168 -14.96 0.47 3.29
C ALA A 168 -14.21 1.41 2.33
N PRO A 169 -14.66 1.54 1.06
CA PRO A 169 -13.97 2.36 0.06
C PRO A 169 -13.69 3.80 0.50
N ASP A 170 -14.65 4.46 1.11
CA ASP A 170 -14.46 5.83 1.60
C ASP A 170 -13.41 5.89 2.71
N ALA A 171 -13.34 4.88 3.59
CA ALA A 171 -12.33 4.82 4.65
C ALA A 171 -10.91 4.66 4.09
N VAL A 172 -10.72 3.88 3.01
CA VAL A 172 -9.41 3.77 2.33
C VAL A 172 -9.01 5.12 1.74
N THR A 173 -9.95 5.80 1.09
CA THR A 173 -9.70 7.11 0.47
C THR A 173 -9.32 8.17 1.51
N ASP A 174 -10.03 8.20 2.64
CA ASP A 174 -9.72 9.12 3.74
C ASP A 174 -8.37 8.78 4.38
N LEU A 175 -8.04 7.49 4.56
CA LEU A 175 -6.76 7.03 5.09
C LEU A 175 -5.58 7.46 4.21
N LEU A 176 -5.76 7.39 2.89
CA LEU A 176 -4.76 7.86 1.93
C LEU A 176 -4.52 9.36 2.09
N ALA A 177 -5.58 10.15 2.08
CA ALA A 177 -5.50 11.60 2.24
C ALA A 177 -4.77 11.98 3.54
N ASP A 178 -5.15 11.37 4.67
CA ASP A 178 -4.55 11.62 5.98
C ASP A 178 -3.07 11.22 6.01
N SER A 179 -2.73 10.04 5.48
CA SER A 179 -1.37 9.51 5.50
C SER A 179 -0.39 10.39 4.73
N CYS A 180 -0.81 10.90 3.56
CA CYS A 180 0.05 11.69 2.70
C CYS A 180 0.06 13.19 3.06
N THR A 181 -1.02 13.74 3.62
CA THR A 181 -1.04 15.12 4.12
C THR A 181 -0.11 15.31 5.32
N ALA A 182 -0.04 14.33 6.22
CA ALA A 182 0.87 14.37 7.36
C ALA A 182 2.36 14.43 6.93
N SER A 183 2.70 13.88 5.77
CA SER A 183 4.05 13.94 5.19
C SER A 183 4.38 15.34 4.66
N ALA A 184 3.43 16.02 4.03
CA ALA A 184 3.62 17.36 3.46
C ALA A 184 3.86 18.45 4.51
N SER A 185 3.39 18.24 5.73
CA SER A 185 3.54 19.17 6.86
C SER A 185 4.90 19.07 7.57
N ARG A 186 5.78 18.16 7.20
CA ARG A 186 7.14 18.08 7.76
C ARG A 186 8.05 19.09 7.07
N PRO A 187 8.77 19.96 7.84
CA PRO A 187 9.74 20.87 7.25
C PRO A 187 10.82 20.07 6.50
N ALA A 188 11.17 20.54 5.32
CA ALA A 188 12.16 19.94 4.39
C ALA A 188 13.58 19.72 4.98
N THR A 189 13.79 20.00 6.24
CA THR A 189 15.09 19.95 6.94
C THR A 189 15.58 18.51 7.20
N GLN A 190 14.81 17.48 6.87
CA GLN A 190 15.19 16.07 7.07
C GLN A 190 15.42 15.27 5.79
N ALA A 191 15.36 15.90 4.64
CA ALA A 191 15.68 15.28 3.36
C ALA A 191 17.17 15.37 3.00
N LEU A 192 18.07 15.38 3.98
CA LEU A 192 19.49 15.15 3.75
C LEU A 192 19.77 13.65 3.79
N LEU A 193 19.50 12.97 2.69
CA LEU A 193 20.19 11.74 2.35
C LEU A 193 21.67 12.09 2.16
N PRO A 194 22.60 11.52 2.94
CA PRO A 194 24.01 11.69 2.66
C PRO A 194 24.30 11.06 1.30
N SER A 195 24.83 11.85 0.41
CA SER A 195 25.48 11.41 -0.83
C SER A 195 26.69 10.54 -0.47
N LEU A 196 26.50 9.24 -0.31
CA LEU A 196 27.58 8.25 -0.18
C LEU A 196 27.69 7.44 -1.46
N LEU A 197 28.08 8.13 -2.54
CA LEU A 197 28.60 7.49 -3.75
C LEU A 197 29.59 8.43 -4.43
N GLU A 198 30.64 8.82 -3.71
CA GLU A 198 31.89 9.27 -4.32
C GLU A 198 33.03 8.92 -3.37
N SER A 199 33.60 7.76 -3.56
CA SER A 199 35.02 7.49 -3.48
C SER A 199 35.28 5.98 -3.51
N SER A 200 35.55 5.47 -4.67
CA SER A 200 36.43 4.33 -4.89
C SER A 200 37.04 4.50 -6.26
N GLY A 201 37.95 5.48 -6.37
CA GLY A 201 38.99 5.41 -7.32
C GLY A 201 40.10 4.53 -6.71
N VAL A 202 40.43 3.48 -7.38
CA VAL A 202 41.77 2.98 -7.81
C VAL A 202 41.46 1.73 -8.62
#